data_4374aa342aa34a4b7bf951ff19db4a55
#
_entry.id   4374aa342aa34a4b7bf951ff19db4a55
#
_cell.length_a   1.000
_cell.length_b   1.000
_cell.length_c   1.000
_cell.angle_alpha   90.00
_cell.angle_beta   90.00
_cell.angle_gamma   90.00
#
_symmetry.space_group_name_H-M   'P 1'
#
loop_
_entity.id
_entity.type
_entity.pdbx_description
1 polymer ?
#
loop_
_entity_poly.entity_id
_entity_poly.type
_entity_poly.pdbx_seq_one_letter_code
_entity_poly.pdbx_strand_id
1 'polypeptide(L)'
;MATLKTLSLILCGLFVQGSAAGAELAIHFTAIQKILAQLVFTQDGRKYLRGAPTVKCNYAYLENPLISGDSGMLKVNARFSGRSALDVFGKCIGLGDSFEASITALPYYQDGVLRLKDVHVVGQGRDGFYIRRVCSALAESLRTQFKYRLLDDAKLILERKQDGTAYSQEVVRFHVPSVQVTSDAVVLTLDFALAVK
;
A
#
# COMPACT_ATOMS: atom_id res chain seq x y z
N MET A 1 -53.51 -54.88 26.01
CA MET A 1 -52.15 -54.46 26.31
C MET A 1 -51.56 -53.93 25.01
N ALA A 2 -51.57 -52.60 24.81
CA ALA A 2 -51.09 -51.93 23.64
C ALA A 2 -49.89 -51.10 24.00
N THR A 3 -48.73 -51.44 23.51
CA THR A 3 -47.46 -50.71 23.74
C THR A 3 -47.32 -49.58 22.73
N LEU A 4 -47.39 -48.36 23.26
CA LEU A 4 -47.20 -47.10 22.53
C LEU A 4 -45.71 -46.91 22.24
N LYS A 5 -45.27 -46.97 20.98
CA LYS A 5 -43.91 -46.64 20.54
C LYS A 5 -43.85 -45.14 20.27
N THR A 6 -43.18 -44.40 21.14
CA THR A 6 -42.83 -43.01 20.95
C THR A 6 -41.74 -42.87 19.87
N LEU A 7 -42.13 -42.25 18.74
CA LEU A 7 -41.23 -41.90 17.65
C LEU A 7 -40.61 -40.54 17.96
N SER A 8 -39.34 -40.50 18.37
CA SER A 8 -38.58 -39.28 18.61
C SER A 8 -38.06 -38.75 17.29
N LEU A 9 -38.69 -37.65 16.80
CA LEU A 9 -38.23 -36.94 15.62
C LEU A 9 -37.05 -36.04 16.03
N ILE A 10 -35.82 -36.47 15.68
CA ILE A 10 -34.63 -35.64 15.78
C ILE A 10 -34.63 -34.69 14.59
N LEU A 11 -35.05 -33.45 14.84
CA LEU A 11 -34.97 -32.34 13.89
C LEU A 11 -33.50 -31.86 13.83
N CYS A 12 -32.73 -32.47 12.93
CA CYS A 12 -31.35 -32.04 12.66
C CYS A 12 -31.38 -30.72 11.89
N GLY A 13 -31.31 -29.58 12.65
CA GLY A 13 -31.18 -28.25 12.07
C GLY A 13 -29.86 -28.14 11.33
N LEU A 14 -29.92 -28.25 9.99
CA LEU A 14 -28.81 -27.86 9.12
C LEU A 14 -28.62 -26.32 9.21
N PHE A 15 -27.73 -25.89 10.10
CA PHE A 15 -27.17 -24.55 10.03
C PHE A 15 -26.30 -24.46 8.77
N VAL A 16 -26.89 -24.01 7.67
CA VAL A 16 -26.11 -23.53 6.53
C VAL A 16 -25.41 -22.25 6.99
N GLN A 17 -24.18 -22.40 7.43
CA GLN A 17 -23.28 -21.27 7.59
C GLN A 17 -22.96 -20.75 6.19
N GLY A 18 -23.74 -19.80 5.72
CA GLY A 18 -23.39 -19.04 4.53
C GLY A 18 -22.08 -18.28 4.83
N SER A 19 -20.98 -18.76 4.29
CA SER A 19 -19.76 -17.99 4.22
C SER A 19 -20.10 -16.72 3.45
N ALA A 20 -20.13 -15.58 4.10
CA ALA A 20 -20.19 -14.29 3.41
C ALA A 20 -18.94 -14.23 2.52
N ALA A 21 -19.10 -14.48 1.23
CA ALA A 21 -18.03 -14.32 0.27
C ALA A 21 -17.69 -12.80 0.26
N GLY A 22 -16.53 -12.45 0.84
CA GLY A 22 -16.01 -11.09 0.76
C GLY A 22 -15.75 -10.75 -0.70
N ALA A 23 -15.97 -9.50 -1.08
CA ALA A 23 -15.58 -9.01 -2.40
C ALA A 23 -14.05 -8.95 -2.49
N GLU A 24 -13.50 -9.33 -3.64
CA GLU A 24 -12.07 -9.19 -3.92
C GLU A 24 -11.81 -7.99 -4.82
N LEU A 25 -10.84 -7.17 -4.44
CA LEU A 25 -10.33 -6.06 -5.23
C LEU A 25 -8.86 -6.33 -5.57
N ALA A 26 -8.58 -6.64 -6.82
CA ALA A 26 -7.21 -6.78 -7.33
C ALA A 26 -6.75 -5.45 -7.94
N ILE A 27 -5.67 -4.89 -7.40
CA ILE A 27 -5.02 -3.67 -7.90
C ILE A 27 -3.72 -4.09 -8.58
N HIS A 28 -3.74 -4.16 -9.91
CA HIS A 28 -2.58 -4.56 -10.69
C HIS A 28 -1.42 -3.57 -10.55
N PHE A 29 -0.20 -4.08 -10.56
CA PHE A 29 1.00 -3.23 -10.44
C PHE A 29 1.11 -2.19 -11.54
N THR A 30 0.61 -2.47 -12.74
CA THR A 30 0.54 -1.48 -13.83
C THR A 30 -0.32 -0.26 -13.47
N ALA A 31 -1.41 -0.46 -12.70
CA ALA A 31 -2.23 0.64 -12.20
C ALA A 31 -1.49 1.42 -11.09
N ILE A 32 -0.88 0.70 -10.14
CA ILE A 32 -0.08 1.33 -9.07
C ILE A 32 1.09 2.11 -9.67
N GLN A 33 1.76 1.56 -10.69
CA GLN A 33 2.86 2.23 -11.41
C GLN A 33 2.41 3.57 -12.02
N LYS A 34 1.23 3.61 -12.66
CA LYS A 34 0.66 4.84 -13.22
C LYS A 34 0.31 5.86 -12.13
N ILE A 35 -0.29 5.40 -11.03
CA ILE A 35 -0.62 6.25 -9.89
C ILE A 35 0.65 6.86 -9.29
N LEU A 36 1.70 6.08 -9.08
CA LEU A 36 2.98 6.58 -8.58
C LEU A 36 3.59 7.63 -9.51
N ALA A 37 3.59 7.38 -10.81
CA ALA A 37 4.12 8.32 -11.79
C ALA A 37 3.34 9.65 -11.79
N GLN A 38 2.02 9.60 -11.64
CA GLN A 38 1.15 10.77 -11.71
C GLN A 38 1.02 11.55 -10.40
N LEU A 39 1.04 10.86 -9.24
CA LEU A 39 0.74 11.47 -7.95
C LEU A 39 1.93 11.57 -7.00
N VAL A 40 2.97 10.77 -7.20
CA VAL A 40 4.12 10.70 -6.28
C VAL A 40 5.40 11.21 -6.91
N PHE A 41 5.69 10.78 -8.14
CA PHE A 41 6.90 11.14 -8.88
C PHE A 41 6.65 12.31 -9.84
N THR A 42 6.03 13.37 -9.32
CA THR A 42 5.50 14.50 -10.12
C THR A 42 6.55 15.53 -10.53
N GLN A 43 7.75 15.48 -9.97
CA GLN A 43 8.82 16.45 -10.23
C GLN A 43 9.84 15.86 -11.22
N ASP A 44 9.55 15.91 -12.49
CA ASP A 44 10.37 15.32 -13.57
C ASP A 44 10.66 13.83 -13.36
N GLY A 45 9.62 13.05 -12.98
CA GLY A 45 9.75 11.63 -12.68
C GLY A 45 10.47 11.32 -11.36
N ARG A 46 10.62 12.31 -10.47
CA ARG A 46 11.29 12.19 -9.18
C ARG A 46 10.37 12.42 -8.00
N LYS A 47 10.65 11.71 -6.92
CA LYS A 47 10.10 11.98 -5.60
C LYS A 47 11.20 12.48 -4.68
N TYR A 48 11.20 13.76 -4.36
CA TYR A 48 12.13 14.32 -3.40
C TYR A 48 11.79 13.89 -1.98
N LEU A 49 12.75 13.29 -1.31
CA LEU A 49 12.71 12.93 0.11
C LEU A 49 13.29 14.07 0.96
N ARG A 50 14.21 14.82 0.37
CA ARG A 50 14.84 15.99 0.96
C ARG A 50 15.22 16.99 -0.14
N GLY A 51 15.06 18.28 0.15
CA GLY A 51 15.37 19.34 -0.81
C GLY A 51 14.29 19.49 -1.88
N ALA A 52 14.67 20.10 -3.00
CA ALA A 52 13.83 20.38 -4.15
C ALA A 52 14.68 20.39 -5.43
N PRO A 53 14.10 20.43 -6.64
CA PRO A 53 14.84 20.50 -7.91
C PRO A 53 15.86 21.64 -7.99
N THR A 54 15.61 22.75 -7.33
CA THR A 54 16.49 23.91 -7.30
C THR A 54 17.67 23.79 -6.32
N VAL A 55 17.65 22.79 -5.42
CA VAL A 55 18.69 22.61 -4.39
C VAL A 55 19.84 21.76 -4.94
N LYS A 56 21.03 22.34 -5.01
CA LYS A 56 22.22 21.70 -5.60
C LYS A 56 23.02 20.83 -4.61
N CYS A 57 23.14 21.26 -3.37
CA CYS A 57 24.09 20.68 -2.41
C CYS A 57 23.46 19.78 -1.32
N ASN A 58 22.14 19.86 -1.11
CA ASN A 58 21.44 19.14 -0.06
C ASN A 58 20.12 18.58 -0.59
N TYR A 59 20.17 17.44 -1.22
CA TYR A 59 19.00 16.78 -1.77
C TYR A 59 19.07 15.27 -1.60
N ALA A 60 17.89 14.64 -1.65
CA ALA A 60 17.74 13.21 -1.80
C ALA A 60 16.43 12.94 -2.54
N TYR A 61 16.45 12.12 -3.57
CA TYR A 61 15.26 11.72 -4.31
C TYR A 61 15.32 10.27 -4.79
N LEU A 62 14.16 9.74 -5.09
CA LEU A 62 13.96 8.49 -5.82
C LEU A 62 13.44 8.81 -7.23
N GLU A 63 13.86 8.03 -8.20
CA GLU A 63 13.40 8.11 -9.59
C GLU A 63 13.24 6.71 -10.20
N ASN A 64 12.49 6.61 -11.30
CA ASN A 64 12.26 5.38 -12.07
C ASN A 64 11.76 4.20 -11.21
N PRO A 65 10.67 4.34 -10.44
CA PRO A 65 10.15 3.24 -9.66
C PRO A 65 9.62 2.12 -10.54
N LEU A 66 9.97 0.87 -10.24
CA LEU A 66 9.42 -0.34 -10.84
C LEU A 66 8.82 -1.21 -9.74
N ILE A 67 7.54 -1.57 -9.88
CA ILE A 67 6.80 -2.32 -8.89
C ILE A 67 6.60 -3.75 -9.35
N SER A 68 6.74 -4.68 -8.42
CA SER A 68 6.49 -6.11 -8.61
C SER A 68 6.07 -6.76 -7.30
N GLY A 69 5.59 -8.01 -7.38
CA GLY A 69 5.43 -8.89 -6.23
C GLY A 69 6.57 -9.91 -6.18
N ASP A 70 7.06 -10.18 -4.99
CA ASP A 70 8.07 -11.19 -4.75
C ASP A 70 7.81 -11.90 -3.42
N SER A 71 7.57 -13.21 -3.49
CA SER A 71 7.37 -14.06 -2.31
C SER A 71 6.31 -13.54 -1.33
N GLY A 72 5.20 -12.98 -1.86
CA GLY A 72 4.11 -12.40 -1.07
C GLY A 72 4.39 -10.99 -0.53
N MET A 73 5.51 -10.40 -0.88
CA MET A 73 5.89 -9.04 -0.52
C MET A 73 5.81 -8.10 -1.72
N LEU A 74 5.41 -6.87 -1.48
CA LEU A 74 5.55 -5.78 -2.44
C LEU A 74 7.03 -5.45 -2.61
N LYS A 75 7.50 -5.40 -3.85
CA LYS A 75 8.87 -5.02 -4.20
C LYS A 75 8.86 -3.79 -5.09
N VAL A 76 9.63 -2.80 -4.72
CA VAL A 76 9.84 -1.56 -5.49
C VAL A 76 11.32 -1.38 -5.72
N ASN A 77 11.73 -1.40 -6.98
CA ASN A 77 13.09 -1.01 -7.36
C ASN A 77 13.05 0.44 -7.83
N ALA A 78 13.96 1.27 -7.33
CA ALA A 78 14.04 2.67 -7.72
C ALA A 78 15.49 3.14 -7.60
N ARG A 79 15.87 4.09 -8.46
CA ARG A 79 17.17 4.73 -8.34
C ARG A 79 17.12 5.80 -7.27
N PHE A 80 17.97 5.66 -6.26
CA PHE A 80 18.24 6.71 -5.28
C PHE A 80 19.36 7.60 -5.77
N SER A 81 19.21 8.91 -5.58
CA SER A 81 20.27 9.90 -5.75
C SER A 81 20.20 10.89 -4.60
N GLY A 82 21.33 11.12 -3.94
CA GLY A 82 21.38 12.01 -2.80
C GLY A 82 22.74 12.67 -2.62
N ARG A 83 22.71 13.88 -2.10
CA ARG A 83 23.90 14.65 -1.70
C ARG A 83 23.64 15.36 -0.39
N SER A 84 24.58 15.23 0.53
CA SER A 84 24.62 16.00 1.78
C SER A 84 25.94 16.78 1.80
N ALA A 85 25.89 18.03 1.45
CA ALA A 85 27.07 18.86 1.25
C ALA A 85 26.77 20.31 1.64
N LEU A 86 27.83 21.05 1.98
CA LEU A 86 27.80 22.49 2.18
C LEU A 86 28.13 23.18 0.85
N ASP A 87 27.45 24.27 0.58
CA ASP A 87 27.82 25.16 -0.51
C ASP A 87 28.91 26.10 -0.02
N VAL A 88 30.09 25.96 -0.62
CA VAL A 88 31.23 26.81 -0.34
C VAL A 88 31.65 27.45 -1.66
N PHE A 89 31.37 28.74 -1.81
CA PHE A 89 31.64 29.54 -3.03
C PHE A 89 31.10 28.87 -4.31
N GLY A 90 29.87 28.36 -4.27
CA GLY A 90 29.21 27.70 -5.42
C GLY A 90 29.66 26.26 -5.68
N LYS A 91 30.50 25.68 -4.83
CA LYS A 91 30.92 24.27 -4.88
C LYS A 91 30.34 23.49 -3.73
N CYS A 92 29.70 22.35 -4.05
CA CYS A 92 29.19 21.45 -3.01
C CYS A 92 30.33 20.57 -2.45
N ILE A 93 30.71 20.81 -1.20
CA ILE A 93 31.72 20.02 -0.48
C ILE A 93 31.00 19.10 0.50
N GLY A 94 31.07 17.79 0.31
CA GLY A 94 30.41 16.79 1.14
C GLY A 94 30.22 15.45 0.45
N LEU A 95 29.37 14.62 1.03
CA LEU A 95 29.08 13.26 0.55
C LEU A 95 27.87 13.24 -0.40
N GLY A 96 27.96 12.43 -1.42
CA GLY A 96 26.85 12.17 -2.33
C GLY A 96 27.05 10.84 -3.04
N ASP A 97 25.95 10.16 -3.33
CA ASP A 97 25.96 8.91 -4.08
C ASP A 97 24.66 8.68 -4.83
N SER A 98 24.71 7.76 -5.78
CA SER A 98 23.56 7.30 -6.53
C SER A 98 23.66 5.77 -6.66
N PHE A 99 22.57 5.07 -6.34
CA PHE A 99 22.54 3.61 -6.39
C PHE A 99 21.11 3.11 -6.65
N GLU A 100 20.99 1.89 -7.16
CA GLU A 100 19.72 1.20 -7.27
C GLU A 100 19.30 0.69 -5.88
N ALA A 101 18.14 1.15 -5.41
CA ALA A 101 17.54 0.72 -4.16
C ALA A 101 16.44 -0.32 -4.44
N SER A 102 16.50 -1.46 -3.77
CA SER A 102 15.42 -2.44 -3.73
C SER A 102 14.71 -2.34 -2.39
N ILE A 103 13.43 -2.06 -2.44
CA ILE A 103 12.55 -1.90 -1.27
C ILE A 103 11.60 -3.08 -1.27
N THR A 104 11.53 -3.84 -0.18
CA THR A 104 10.51 -4.86 0.03
C THR A 104 9.68 -4.52 1.25
N ALA A 105 8.38 -4.77 1.19
CA ALA A 105 7.47 -4.46 2.28
C ALA A 105 6.22 -5.35 2.23
N LEU A 106 5.60 -5.58 3.39
CA LEU A 106 4.33 -6.24 3.50
C LEU A 106 3.23 -5.21 3.77
N PRO A 107 2.30 -4.99 2.82
CA PRO A 107 1.15 -4.13 3.06
C PRO A 107 0.17 -4.80 4.02
N TYR A 108 -0.44 -4.01 4.91
CA TYR A 108 -1.50 -4.46 5.80
C TYR A 108 -2.52 -3.34 6.03
N TYR A 109 -3.75 -3.75 6.38
CA TYR A 109 -4.82 -2.82 6.69
C TYR A 109 -5.00 -2.70 8.20
N GLN A 110 -5.15 -1.48 8.69
CA GLN A 110 -5.48 -1.17 10.07
C GLN A 110 -6.27 0.14 10.15
N ASP A 111 -7.42 0.11 10.81
CA ASP A 111 -8.23 1.30 11.14
C ASP A 111 -8.50 2.23 9.93
N GLY A 112 -8.92 1.67 8.82
CA GLY A 112 -9.23 2.44 7.60
C GLY A 112 -8.03 2.77 6.72
N VAL A 113 -6.81 2.40 7.13
CA VAL A 113 -5.55 2.81 6.50
C VAL A 113 -4.73 1.60 6.06
N LEU A 114 -4.24 1.62 4.82
CA LEU A 114 -3.17 0.73 4.38
C LEU A 114 -1.82 1.28 4.85
N ARG A 115 -1.03 0.41 5.43
CA ARG A 115 0.32 0.67 5.97
C ARG A 115 1.29 -0.37 5.47
N LEU A 116 2.57 -0.15 5.73
CA LEU A 116 3.65 -1.08 5.41
C LEU A 116 4.31 -1.58 6.71
N LYS A 117 4.56 -2.89 6.77
CA LYS A 117 5.41 -3.53 7.78
C LYS A 117 6.49 -4.35 7.11
N ASP A 118 7.45 -4.86 7.88
CA ASP A 118 8.59 -5.65 7.40
C ASP A 118 9.30 -4.96 6.22
N VAL A 119 9.50 -3.64 6.38
CA VAL A 119 10.10 -2.82 5.34
C VAL A 119 11.61 -3.01 5.38
N HIS A 120 12.16 -3.52 4.28
CA HIS A 120 13.60 -3.68 4.07
C HIS A 120 14.02 -2.88 2.85
N VAL A 121 15.14 -2.18 2.97
CA VAL A 121 15.74 -1.41 1.87
C VAL A 121 17.20 -1.81 1.75
N VAL A 122 17.60 -2.20 0.54
CA VAL A 122 18.98 -2.56 0.23
C VAL A 122 19.48 -1.81 -1.00
N GLY A 123 20.73 -1.40 -0.99
CA GLY A 123 21.41 -0.87 -2.18
C GLY A 123 21.94 -2.05 -3.02
N GLN A 124 21.55 -2.11 -4.29
CA GLN A 124 21.96 -3.17 -5.19
C GLN A 124 23.43 -2.98 -5.63
N GLY A 125 24.22 -4.04 -5.49
CA GLY A 125 25.60 -4.06 -5.97
C GLY A 125 26.57 -3.14 -5.23
N ARG A 126 26.14 -2.50 -4.17
CA ARG A 126 26.95 -1.57 -3.38
C ARG A 126 26.71 -1.76 -1.90
N ASP A 127 27.77 -1.75 -1.12
CA ASP A 127 27.75 -1.71 0.33
C ASP A 127 28.71 -0.61 0.82
N GLY A 128 28.32 0.09 1.88
CA GLY A 128 29.09 1.15 2.48
C GLY A 128 28.33 1.81 3.61
N PHE A 129 29.05 2.45 4.52
CA PHE A 129 28.42 3.11 5.67
C PHE A 129 27.32 4.10 5.26
N TYR A 130 27.57 4.93 4.24
CA TYR A 130 26.60 5.91 3.75
C TYR A 130 25.35 5.24 3.19
N ILE A 131 25.51 4.21 2.35
CA ILE A 131 24.39 3.49 1.72
C ILE A 131 23.55 2.81 2.80
N ARG A 132 24.15 2.08 3.73
CA ARG A 132 23.43 1.45 4.87
C ARG A 132 22.63 2.48 5.67
N ARG A 133 23.22 3.65 5.94
CA ARG A 133 22.53 4.74 6.66
C ARG A 133 21.33 5.28 5.90
N VAL A 134 21.48 5.49 4.60
CA VAL A 134 20.39 5.94 3.72
C VAL A 134 19.28 4.88 3.65
N CYS A 135 19.62 3.61 3.40
CA CYS A 135 18.66 2.52 3.34
C CYS A 135 17.88 2.36 4.66
N SER A 136 18.55 2.43 5.80
CA SER A 136 17.90 2.37 7.11
C SER A 136 16.94 3.55 7.34
N ALA A 137 17.36 4.77 6.99
CA ALA A 137 16.49 5.95 7.11
C ALA A 137 15.28 5.90 6.18
N LEU A 138 15.46 5.38 4.96
CA LEU A 138 14.37 5.19 3.99
C LEU A 138 13.38 4.13 4.48
N ALA A 139 13.87 2.99 4.99
CA ALA A 139 13.02 1.94 5.54
C ALA A 139 12.18 2.46 6.72
N GLU A 140 12.78 3.21 7.63
CA GLU A 140 12.09 3.82 8.76
C GLU A 140 11.04 4.85 8.32
N SER A 141 11.38 5.71 7.36
CA SER A 141 10.45 6.69 6.79
C SER A 141 9.25 6.01 6.14
N LEU A 142 9.45 4.97 5.34
CA LEU A 142 8.36 4.23 4.70
C LEU A 142 7.46 3.54 5.74
N ARG A 143 8.05 2.90 6.74
CA ARG A 143 7.30 2.23 7.81
C ARG A 143 6.42 3.18 8.63
N THR A 144 6.92 4.38 8.92
CA THR A 144 6.24 5.34 9.81
C THR A 144 5.32 6.31 9.08
N GLN A 145 5.69 6.72 7.87
CA GLN A 145 5.02 7.79 7.15
C GLN A 145 4.06 7.29 6.05
N PHE A 146 4.27 6.08 5.53
CA PHE A 146 3.35 5.56 4.52
C PHE A 146 1.99 5.24 5.15
N LYS A 147 0.97 6.00 4.70
CA LYS A 147 -0.43 5.86 5.13
C LYS A 147 -1.32 6.17 3.93
N TYR A 148 -2.04 5.15 3.45
CA TYR A 148 -3.04 5.34 2.41
C TYR A 148 -4.44 5.15 3.01
N ARG A 149 -5.29 6.17 2.96
CA ARG A 149 -6.62 6.22 3.59
C ARG A 149 -7.65 5.48 2.74
N LEU A 150 -7.55 4.16 2.71
CA LEU A 150 -8.39 3.30 1.89
C LEU A 150 -9.89 3.47 2.19
N LEU A 151 -10.27 3.60 3.46
CA LEU A 151 -11.67 3.79 3.84
C LEU A 151 -12.23 5.11 3.34
N ASP A 152 -11.46 6.19 3.38
CA ASP A 152 -11.92 7.51 2.91
C ASP A 152 -12.18 7.47 1.39
N ASP A 153 -11.27 6.86 0.63
CA ASP A 153 -11.42 6.70 -0.82
C ASP A 153 -12.58 5.74 -1.17
N ALA A 154 -12.73 4.65 -0.41
CA ALA A 154 -13.85 3.73 -0.59
C ALA A 154 -15.19 4.43 -0.34
N LYS A 155 -15.32 5.24 0.71
CA LYS A 155 -16.51 6.06 0.96
C LYS A 155 -16.78 7.04 -0.18
N LEU A 156 -15.75 7.76 -0.62
CA LEU A 156 -15.89 8.72 -1.72
C LEU A 156 -16.45 8.08 -3.00
N ILE A 157 -16.09 6.83 -3.27
CA ILE A 157 -16.54 6.09 -4.45
C ILE A 157 -17.93 5.48 -4.23
N LEU A 158 -18.15 4.82 -3.09
CA LEU A 158 -19.35 4.04 -2.81
C LEU A 158 -20.54 4.91 -2.40
N GLU A 159 -20.30 6.04 -1.73
CA GLU A 159 -21.34 6.99 -1.29
C GLU A 159 -21.65 8.06 -2.35
N ARG A 160 -20.92 8.03 -3.48
CA ARG A 160 -21.14 8.98 -4.56
C ARG A 160 -22.56 8.87 -5.09
N LYS A 161 -23.33 9.95 -4.96
CA LYS A 161 -24.66 10.03 -5.54
C LYS A 161 -24.59 9.89 -7.06
N GLN A 162 -25.35 8.95 -7.60
CA GLN A 162 -25.50 8.82 -9.04
C GLN A 162 -26.53 9.83 -9.54
N ASP A 163 -26.19 10.53 -10.62
CA ASP A 163 -27.10 11.50 -11.23
C ASP A 163 -28.41 10.81 -11.67
N GLY A 164 -29.54 11.42 -11.32
CA GLY A 164 -30.87 10.91 -11.65
C GLY A 164 -31.44 9.85 -10.69
N THR A 165 -30.73 9.51 -9.59
CA THR A 165 -31.29 8.61 -8.57
C THR A 165 -31.92 9.38 -7.41
N ALA A 166 -33.07 8.86 -6.90
CA ALA A 166 -33.76 9.42 -5.73
C ALA A 166 -33.17 8.96 -4.39
N TYR A 167 -32.23 8.01 -4.40
CA TYR A 167 -31.62 7.43 -3.20
C TYR A 167 -30.16 7.81 -3.06
N SER A 168 -29.66 7.75 -1.83
CA SER A 168 -28.23 7.85 -1.49
C SER A 168 -27.78 6.55 -0.84
N GLN A 169 -26.48 6.28 -0.95
CA GLN A 169 -25.84 5.12 -0.31
C GLN A 169 -24.90 5.60 0.78
N GLU A 170 -24.81 4.83 1.85
CA GLU A 170 -23.90 5.09 2.98
C GLU A 170 -23.17 3.80 3.35
N VAL A 171 -21.86 3.89 3.53
CA VAL A 171 -21.02 2.78 3.98
C VAL A 171 -21.20 2.61 5.49
N VAL A 172 -21.94 1.60 5.91
CA VAL A 172 -22.20 1.31 7.34
C VAL A 172 -21.16 0.37 7.95
N ARG A 173 -20.49 -0.43 7.11
CA ARG A 173 -19.37 -1.30 7.51
C ARG A 173 -18.36 -1.36 6.39
N PHE A 174 -17.08 -1.28 6.74
CA PHE A 174 -15.97 -1.50 5.83
C PHE A 174 -14.79 -2.10 6.59
N HIS A 175 -14.38 -3.28 6.19
CA HIS A 175 -13.26 -4.00 6.76
C HIS A 175 -12.48 -4.71 5.66
N VAL A 176 -11.16 -4.86 5.85
CA VAL A 176 -10.27 -5.59 4.94
C VAL A 176 -9.64 -6.74 5.73
N PRO A 177 -10.26 -7.94 5.70
CA PRO A 177 -9.75 -9.10 6.43
C PRO A 177 -8.37 -9.56 5.94
N SER A 178 -8.08 -9.36 4.66
CA SER A 178 -6.84 -9.83 4.04
C SER A 178 -6.29 -8.84 3.03
N VAL A 179 -4.96 -8.68 3.06
CA VAL A 179 -4.18 -7.99 2.03
C VAL A 179 -3.10 -8.97 1.57
N GLN A 180 -3.12 -9.34 0.30
CA GLN A 180 -2.18 -10.29 -0.29
C GLN A 180 -1.44 -9.64 -1.45
N VAL A 181 -0.17 -9.99 -1.61
CA VAL A 181 0.64 -9.57 -2.76
C VAL A 181 0.88 -10.79 -3.62
N THR A 182 0.40 -10.74 -4.86
CA THR A 182 0.64 -11.76 -5.89
C THR A 182 1.82 -11.36 -6.78
N SER A 183 2.06 -12.09 -7.84
CA SER A 183 3.11 -11.76 -8.82
C SER A 183 2.82 -10.48 -9.62
N ASP A 184 1.55 -10.05 -9.73
CA ASP A 184 1.11 -8.99 -10.63
C ASP A 184 0.16 -7.96 -9.99
N ALA A 185 -0.31 -8.20 -8.76
CA ALA A 185 -1.30 -7.37 -8.09
C ALA A 185 -1.16 -7.35 -6.56
N VAL A 186 -1.76 -6.34 -5.95
CA VAL A 186 -2.15 -6.36 -4.54
C VAL A 186 -3.64 -6.71 -4.50
N VAL A 187 -3.99 -7.79 -3.81
CA VAL A 187 -5.36 -8.29 -3.67
C VAL A 187 -5.88 -7.99 -2.27
N LEU A 188 -6.99 -7.28 -2.20
CA LEU A 188 -7.70 -6.94 -0.98
C LEU A 188 -8.98 -7.78 -0.89
N THR A 189 -9.17 -8.54 0.17
CA THR A 189 -10.48 -9.10 0.50
C THR A 189 -11.26 -8.05 1.27
N LEU A 190 -12.45 -7.69 0.79
CA LEU A 190 -13.28 -6.63 1.34
C LEU A 190 -14.54 -7.21 1.98
N ASP A 191 -14.86 -6.82 3.20
CA ASP A 191 -16.14 -7.02 3.85
C ASP A 191 -16.76 -5.64 4.10
N PHE A 192 -17.84 -5.33 3.36
CA PHE A 192 -18.52 -4.05 3.50
C PHE A 192 -20.03 -4.20 3.44
N ALA A 193 -20.74 -3.26 4.01
CA ALA A 193 -22.19 -3.16 3.95
C ALA A 193 -22.60 -1.72 3.63
N LEU A 194 -23.60 -1.60 2.75
CA LEU A 194 -24.19 -0.32 2.33
C LEU A 194 -25.61 -0.23 2.86
N ALA A 195 -25.98 0.92 3.38
CA ALA A 195 -27.38 1.30 3.61
C ALA A 195 -27.85 2.21 2.48
N VAL A 196 -29.07 2.00 2.01
CA VAL A 196 -29.74 2.86 1.03
C VAL A 196 -30.74 3.73 1.78
N LYS A 197 -30.71 5.03 1.55
CA LYS A 197 -31.60 6.03 2.17
C LYS A 197 -32.33 6.83 1.09
#